data_78f9dbc77355fb56f7c19330f8e92a2a
#
_entry.id   78f9dbc77355fb56f7c19330f8e92a2a
#
_cell.length_a   1.000
_cell.length_b   1.000
_cell.length_c   1.000
_cell.angle_alpha   90.00
_cell.angle_beta   90.00
_cell.angle_gamma   90.00
#
_symmetry.space_group_name_H-M   'P 1'
#
loop_
_entity.id
_entity.type
_entity.pdbx_description
1 polymer ?
#
loop_
_entity_poly.entity_id
_entity_poly.type
_entity_poly.pdbx_seq_one_letter_code
_entity_poly.pdbx_strand_id
1 'polypeptide(L)'
;MREKRLMQNRNSNLMRNLEQVNIMMLNLLDSHDTHRFFSEVGCDKDKLLAALALEMIFVGTPCIYYGTEICMEGGYDPDSRRCFDWDDSHWDKAVFEKIKVLIAMKKEKVLQYGDIQIVEENYMLVVRRRWKEASMTLWINETDSEKEIVFSQNDMQRSILIENGLNPVNKSAEGTVCNRDNLLLKSKGFVVIKEIGGQI
;
A
#
# COMPACT_ATOMS: atom_id res chain seq x y z
N MET A 1 10.85 0.44 -20.64
CA MET A 1 12.23 0.80 -20.22
C MET A 1 12.26 1.57 -18.89
N ARG A 2 11.33 2.50 -18.63
CA ARG A 2 11.23 3.30 -17.39
C ARG A 2 10.87 2.45 -16.15
N GLU A 3 9.99 1.48 -16.30
CA GLU A 3 9.49 0.59 -15.23
C GLU A 3 10.57 -0.39 -14.73
N LYS A 4 11.31 -1.04 -15.61
CA LYS A 4 12.44 -1.90 -15.20
C LYS A 4 13.49 -1.13 -14.40
N ARG A 5 13.68 0.16 -14.69
CA ARG A 5 14.62 1.03 -13.98
C ARG A 5 14.12 1.38 -12.57
N LEU A 6 12.83 1.54 -12.39
CA LEU A 6 12.21 1.75 -11.07
C LEU A 6 12.33 0.50 -10.18
N MET A 7 12.08 -0.69 -10.74
CA MET A 7 12.23 -1.96 -10.04
C MET A 7 13.68 -2.25 -9.64
N GLN A 8 14.62 -2.02 -10.57
CA GLN A 8 16.04 -2.16 -10.26
C GLN A 8 16.51 -1.19 -9.19
N ASN A 9 16.00 0.05 -9.16
CA ASN A 9 16.34 1.02 -8.12
C ASN A 9 15.75 0.64 -6.76
N ARG A 10 14.52 0.13 -6.70
CA ARG A 10 13.88 -0.31 -5.46
C ARG A 10 14.63 -1.50 -4.82
N ASN A 11 14.94 -2.52 -5.63
CA ASN A 11 15.73 -3.67 -5.16
C ASN A 11 17.17 -3.28 -4.80
N SER A 12 17.81 -2.37 -5.56
CA SER A 12 19.18 -1.93 -5.28
C SER A 12 19.30 -1.15 -3.96
N ASN A 13 18.25 -0.41 -3.56
CA ASN A 13 18.27 0.29 -2.28
C ASN A 13 18.15 -0.68 -1.09
N LEU A 14 17.32 -1.72 -1.20
CA LEU A 14 17.23 -2.78 -0.19
C LEU A 14 18.53 -3.59 -0.07
N MET A 15 19.23 -3.81 -1.19
CA MET A 15 20.50 -4.55 -1.23
C MET A 15 21.72 -3.74 -0.79
N ARG A 16 21.62 -2.40 -0.74
CA ARG A 16 22.73 -1.53 -0.33
C ARG A 16 23.00 -1.54 1.16
N ASN A 17 21.98 -1.82 1.95
CA ASN A 17 22.06 -1.77 3.41
C ASN A 17 21.96 -3.19 3.98
N LEU A 18 22.56 -3.39 5.16
CA LEU A 18 22.27 -4.57 5.96
C LEU A 18 20.79 -4.61 6.30
N GLU A 19 20.21 -5.80 6.40
CA GLU A 19 18.79 -6.00 6.69
C GLU A 19 18.35 -5.25 7.96
N GLN A 20 19.20 -5.24 8.99
CA GLN A 20 18.94 -4.51 10.24
C GLN A 20 18.78 -2.99 10.00
N VAL A 21 19.52 -2.44 9.05
CA VAL A 21 19.40 -1.00 8.70
C VAL A 21 18.07 -0.74 8.01
N ASN A 22 17.68 -1.59 7.07
CA ASN A 22 16.39 -1.43 6.37
C ASN A 22 15.20 -1.49 7.33
N ILE A 23 15.23 -2.36 8.33
CA ILE A 23 14.18 -2.47 9.36
C ILE A 23 14.08 -1.21 10.23
N MET A 24 15.19 -0.51 10.43
CA MET A 24 15.27 0.69 11.27
C MET A 24 15.03 1.99 10.52
N MET A 25 14.91 1.96 9.19
CA MET A 25 14.68 3.16 8.39
C MET A 25 13.31 3.77 8.63
N LEU A 26 13.26 5.09 8.70
CA LEU A 26 12.02 5.86 8.67
C LEU A 26 11.58 6.05 7.22
N ASN A 27 10.38 5.62 6.88
CA ASN A 27 9.76 5.80 5.57
C ASN A 27 8.73 6.92 5.68
N LEU A 28 8.71 7.82 4.72
CA LEU A 28 7.73 8.90 4.66
C LEU A 28 7.47 9.27 3.19
N LEU A 29 6.26 9.72 2.90
CA LEU A 29 5.87 10.24 1.59
C LEU A 29 6.09 11.75 1.51
N ASP A 30 5.84 12.45 2.60
CA ASP A 30 6.02 13.90 2.71
C ASP A 30 6.49 14.30 4.11
N SER A 31 6.92 15.55 4.24
CA SER A 31 7.43 16.13 5.48
C SER A 31 7.24 17.65 5.49
N HIS A 32 7.70 18.29 6.56
CA HIS A 32 7.72 19.74 6.66
C HIS A 32 8.68 20.43 5.66
N ASP A 33 9.61 19.70 5.04
CA ASP A 33 10.61 20.22 4.09
C ASP A 33 10.28 19.90 2.63
N THR A 34 9.21 19.19 2.37
CA THR A 34 8.79 18.78 1.02
C THR A 34 7.39 19.29 0.69
N HIS A 35 7.00 19.23 -0.58
CA HIS A 35 5.60 19.36 -0.95
C HIS A 35 4.76 18.31 -0.24
N ARG A 36 3.50 18.63 0.04
CA ARG A 36 2.53 17.61 0.45
C ARG A 36 2.36 16.57 -0.66
N PHE A 37 2.48 15.30 -0.31
CA PHE A 37 2.39 14.22 -1.29
C PHE A 37 1.04 14.21 -2.02
N PHE A 38 -0.04 14.55 -1.33
CA PHE A 38 -1.36 14.68 -1.94
C PHE A 38 -1.37 15.70 -3.09
N SER A 39 -0.72 16.86 -2.92
CA SER A 39 -0.54 17.86 -3.99
C SER A 39 0.33 17.33 -5.14
N GLU A 40 1.42 16.62 -4.84
CA GLU A 40 2.33 16.05 -5.84
C GLU A 40 1.65 15.02 -6.75
N VAL A 41 0.68 14.27 -6.22
CA VAL A 41 -0.09 13.30 -7.03
C VAL A 41 -1.31 13.91 -7.72
N GLY A 42 -1.44 15.25 -7.69
CA GLY A 42 -2.53 15.99 -8.32
C GLY A 42 -3.86 15.87 -7.57
N CYS A 43 -3.82 15.82 -6.26
CA CYS A 43 -4.98 15.65 -5.37
C CYS A 43 -5.79 14.38 -5.66
N ASP A 44 -5.09 13.35 -6.14
CA ASP A 44 -5.66 12.05 -6.46
C ASP A 44 -5.63 11.16 -5.21
N LYS A 45 -6.80 10.94 -4.61
CA LYS A 45 -6.97 10.13 -3.38
C LYS A 45 -6.57 8.67 -3.58
N ASP A 46 -6.76 8.13 -4.77
CA ASP A 46 -6.46 6.75 -5.07
C ASP A 46 -4.95 6.53 -5.12
N LYS A 47 -4.21 7.47 -5.70
CA LYS A 47 -2.75 7.46 -5.69
C LYS A 47 -2.19 7.66 -4.28
N LEU A 48 -2.79 8.55 -3.49
CA LEU A 48 -2.41 8.73 -2.09
C LEU A 48 -2.57 7.42 -1.31
N LEU A 49 -3.72 6.78 -1.40
CA LEU A 49 -4.00 5.52 -0.70
C LEU A 49 -3.09 4.38 -1.17
N ALA A 50 -2.82 4.27 -2.48
CA ALA A 50 -1.88 3.28 -3.01
C ALA A 50 -0.45 3.49 -2.49
N ALA A 51 0.00 4.75 -2.42
CA ALA A 51 1.33 5.08 -1.89
C ALA A 51 1.42 4.82 -0.37
N LEU A 52 0.39 5.16 0.40
CA LEU A 52 0.33 4.83 1.83
C LEU A 52 0.27 3.31 2.06
N ALA A 53 -0.46 2.56 1.23
CA ALA A 53 -0.44 1.10 1.29
C ALA A 53 0.96 0.54 1.03
N LEU A 54 1.69 1.11 0.06
CA LEU A 54 3.08 0.74 -0.20
C LEU A 54 3.98 1.08 1.00
N GLU A 55 3.84 2.26 1.59
CA GLU A 55 4.61 2.67 2.77
C GLU A 55 4.37 1.72 3.96
N MET A 56 3.12 1.33 4.21
CA MET A 56 2.77 0.43 5.30
C MET A 56 3.29 -1.00 5.09
N ILE A 57 3.26 -1.53 3.87
CA ILE A 57 3.73 -2.90 3.60
C ILE A 57 5.26 -2.99 3.51
N PHE A 58 5.93 -1.88 3.22
CA PHE A 58 7.38 -1.83 3.08
C PHE A 58 8.09 -2.11 4.41
N VAL A 59 9.40 -2.47 4.34
CA VAL A 59 10.25 -2.62 5.52
C VAL A 59 10.55 -1.26 6.13
N GLY A 60 10.76 -1.21 7.45
CA GLY A 60 11.03 0.02 8.17
C GLY A 60 9.79 0.56 8.90
N THR A 61 9.93 1.75 9.43
CA THR A 61 8.91 2.45 10.21
C THR A 61 8.21 3.49 9.35
N PRO A 62 6.91 3.34 9.05
CA PRO A 62 6.16 4.35 8.33
C PRO A 62 5.94 5.58 9.19
N CYS A 63 5.97 6.75 8.58
CA CYS A 63 5.71 8.03 9.21
C CYS A 63 4.75 8.86 8.37
N ILE A 64 3.51 8.97 8.80
CA ILE A 64 2.50 9.83 8.19
C ILE A 64 2.68 11.24 8.76
N TYR A 65 3.00 12.20 7.88
CA TYR A 65 3.06 13.61 8.27
C TYR A 65 1.65 14.13 8.54
N TYR A 66 1.49 14.96 9.59
CA TYR A 66 0.17 15.46 9.99
C TYR A 66 -0.60 16.08 8.82
N GLY A 67 -1.88 15.81 8.73
CA GLY A 67 -2.75 16.33 7.67
C GLY A 67 -2.79 15.47 6.40
N THR A 68 -1.84 14.56 6.18
CA THR A 68 -1.89 13.61 5.06
C THR A 68 -3.11 12.70 5.19
N GLU A 69 -3.49 12.37 6.42
CA GLU A 69 -4.68 11.55 6.74
C GLU A 69 -6.02 12.23 6.42
N ILE A 70 -6.01 13.54 6.22
CA ILE A 70 -7.19 14.34 5.81
C ILE A 70 -7.01 14.97 4.42
N CYS A 71 -6.04 14.50 3.64
CA CYS A 71 -5.76 14.98 2.29
C CYS A 71 -5.34 16.47 2.25
N MET A 72 -4.56 16.94 3.23
CA MET A 72 -4.06 18.32 3.20
C MET A 72 -3.17 18.57 2.00
N GLU A 73 -3.46 19.68 1.32
CA GLU A 73 -2.65 20.20 0.22
C GLU A 73 -1.57 21.14 0.75
N GLY A 74 -0.50 21.31 -0.01
CA GLY A 74 0.55 22.29 0.26
C GLY A 74 1.74 22.13 -0.69
N GLY A 75 2.35 23.28 -1.02
CA GLY A 75 3.60 23.37 -1.76
C GLY A 75 4.83 23.26 -0.85
N TYR A 76 5.94 23.86 -1.26
CA TYR A 76 7.15 23.95 -0.43
C TYR A 76 6.93 24.80 0.83
N ASP A 77 7.86 24.68 1.77
CA ASP A 77 7.94 25.53 2.96
C ASP A 77 7.77 27.03 2.59
N PRO A 78 6.92 27.77 3.29
CA PRO A 78 6.13 27.39 4.48
C PRO A 78 4.77 26.73 4.18
N ASP A 79 4.39 26.57 2.92
CA ASP A 79 3.04 26.13 2.53
C ASP A 79 2.75 24.68 2.91
N SER A 80 3.78 23.82 3.00
CA SER A 80 3.67 22.46 3.52
C SER A 80 3.26 22.39 5.00
N ARG A 81 3.40 23.51 5.74
CA ARG A 81 3.15 23.63 7.18
C ARG A 81 1.85 24.36 7.53
N ARG A 82 0.84 24.33 6.65
CA ARG A 82 -0.48 24.89 6.93
C ARG A 82 -1.06 24.31 8.24
N CYS A 83 -1.87 25.09 8.94
CA CYS A 83 -2.55 24.62 10.14
C CYS A 83 -3.43 23.41 9.84
N PHE A 84 -3.47 22.46 10.80
CA PHE A 84 -4.37 21.32 10.71
C PHE A 84 -5.83 21.78 10.80
N ASP A 85 -6.69 21.25 9.94
CA ASP A 85 -8.11 21.52 10.00
C ASP A 85 -8.77 20.60 11.05
N TRP A 86 -9.15 21.17 12.17
CA TRP A 86 -9.78 20.46 13.28
C TRP A 86 -11.29 20.26 13.12
N ASP A 87 -11.91 20.90 12.10
CA ASP A 87 -13.30 20.66 11.77
C ASP A 87 -13.45 19.39 10.94
N ASP A 88 -13.82 18.31 11.61
CA ASP A 88 -13.92 17.00 11.01
C ASP A 88 -15.08 16.86 9.98
N SER A 89 -15.93 17.88 9.86
CA SER A 89 -16.96 17.97 8.81
C SER A 89 -16.36 18.22 7.42
N HIS A 90 -15.15 18.75 7.36
CA HIS A 90 -14.41 19.00 6.11
C HIS A 90 -13.60 17.78 5.62
N TRP A 91 -13.40 16.77 6.48
CA TRP A 91 -12.56 15.63 6.16
C TRP A 91 -13.23 14.66 5.20
N ASP A 92 -12.45 14.08 4.29
CA ASP A 92 -12.89 12.90 3.57
C ASP A 92 -12.87 11.67 4.50
N LYS A 93 -14.02 11.40 5.11
CA LYS A 93 -14.17 10.30 6.07
C LYS A 93 -13.84 8.94 5.45
N ALA A 94 -14.10 8.74 4.15
CA ALA A 94 -13.81 7.48 3.47
C ALA A 94 -12.29 7.25 3.36
N VAL A 95 -11.53 8.28 2.98
CA VAL A 95 -10.06 8.22 2.94
C VAL A 95 -9.50 8.03 4.35
N PHE A 96 -10.00 8.81 5.32
CA PHE A 96 -9.54 8.73 6.71
C PHE A 96 -9.71 7.32 7.30
N GLU A 97 -10.88 6.69 7.12
CA GLU A 97 -11.10 5.31 7.59
C GLU A 97 -10.19 4.29 6.88
N LYS A 98 -9.95 4.43 5.57
CA LYS A 98 -8.99 3.58 4.85
C LYS A 98 -7.57 3.72 5.39
N ILE A 99 -7.14 4.92 5.73
CA ILE A 99 -5.82 5.15 6.34
C ILE A 99 -5.73 4.50 7.72
N LYS A 100 -6.79 4.53 8.52
CA LYS A 100 -6.85 3.79 9.80
C LYS A 100 -6.67 2.29 9.61
N VAL A 101 -7.30 1.70 8.58
CA VAL A 101 -7.11 0.29 8.23
C VAL A 101 -5.65 0.01 7.86
N LEU A 102 -5.03 0.86 7.04
CA LEU A 102 -3.62 0.74 6.68
C LEU A 102 -2.70 0.80 7.90
N ILE A 103 -2.92 1.72 8.82
CA ILE A 103 -2.16 1.83 10.08
C ILE A 103 -2.34 0.57 10.93
N ALA A 104 -3.58 0.08 11.06
CA ALA A 104 -3.87 -1.13 11.83
C ALA A 104 -3.16 -2.37 11.23
N MET A 105 -3.09 -2.46 9.90
CA MET A 105 -2.39 -3.52 9.18
C MET A 105 -0.91 -3.61 9.56
N LYS A 106 -0.22 -2.49 9.84
CA LYS A 106 1.19 -2.48 10.22
C LYS A 106 1.50 -3.25 11.51
N LYS A 107 0.50 -3.50 12.37
CA LYS A 107 0.62 -4.29 13.61
C LYS A 107 0.67 -5.79 13.35
N GLU A 108 0.40 -6.24 12.14
CA GLU A 108 0.43 -7.66 11.78
C GLU A 108 1.88 -8.21 11.84
N LYS A 109 2.05 -9.39 12.43
CA LYS A 109 3.37 -10.02 12.59
C LYS A 109 4.09 -10.24 11.26
N VAL A 110 3.34 -10.50 10.19
CA VAL A 110 3.88 -10.65 8.84
C VAL A 110 4.57 -9.38 8.35
N LEU A 111 4.11 -8.18 8.76
CA LEU A 111 4.75 -6.91 8.40
C LEU A 111 5.87 -6.51 9.38
N GLN A 112 5.86 -7.04 10.60
CA GLN A 112 6.92 -6.78 11.58
C GLN A 112 8.15 -7.65 11.35
N TYR A 113 7.95 -8.93 11.03
CA TYR A 113 9.00 -9.95 11.00
C TYR A 113 9.20 -10.63 9.66
N GLY A 114 8.30 -10.40 8.69
CA GLY A 114 8.31 -11.11 7.41
C GLY A 114 9.37 -10.58 6.44
N ASP A 115 9.91 -11.48 5.64
CA ASP A 115 10.76 -11.12 4.50
C ASP A 115 9.98 -10.30 3.48
N ILE A 116 10.70 -9.48 2.70
CA ILE A 116 10.09 -8.68 1.64
C ILE A 116 10.55 -9.18 0.27
N GLN A 117 9.59 -9.29 -0.63
CA GLN A 117 9.82 -9.52 -2.05
C GLN A 117 9.10 -8.45 -2.86
N ILE A 118 9.81 -7.83 -3.82
CA ILE A 118 9.24 -6.83 -4.73
C ILE A 118 9.46 -7.35 -6.14
N VAL A 119 8.36 -7.58 -6.83
CA VAL A 119 8.37 -8.13 -8.20
C VAL A 119 7.36 -7.39 -9.10
N GLU A 120 7.47 -7.63 -10.38
CA GLU A 120 6.46 -7.27 -11.37
C GLU A 120 5.75 -8.55 -11.81
N GLU A 121 4.43 -8.61 -11.65
CA GLU A 121 3.60 -9.72 -12.12
C GLU A 121 2.46 -9.16 -12.96
N ASN A 122 2.29 -9.65 -14.19
CA ASN A 122 1.27 -9.18 -15.14
C ASN A 122 1.23 -7.65 -15.30
N TYR A 123 2.41 -7.01 -15.37
CA TYR A 123 2.59 -5.54 -15.43
C TYR A 123 2.07 -4.79 -14.21
N MET A 124 1.89 -5.45 -13.08
CA MET A 124 1.56 -4.84 -11.80
C MET A 124 2.78 -4.82 -10.89
N LEU A 125 2.90 -3.78 -10.07
CA LEU A 125 3.84 -3.79 -8.95
C LEU A 125 3.28 -4.68 -7.85
N VAL A 126 4.07 -5.65 -7.42
CA VAL A 126 3.70 -6.58 -6.36
C VAL A 126 4.73 -6.50 -5.24
N VAL A 127 4.26 -6.19 -4.04
CA VAL A 127 5.08 -6.22 -2.82
C VAL A 127 4.50 -7.27 -1.90
N ARG A 128 5.31 -8.29 -1.59
CA ARG A 128 4.90 -9.43 -0.77
C ARG A 128 5.73 -9.50 0.49
N ARG A 129 5.06 -9.65 1.62
CA ARG A 129 5.67 -9.96 2.92
C ARG A 129 5.29 -11.39 3.31
N ARG A 130 6.26 -12.15 3.80
CA ARG A 130 6.02 -13.53 4.25
C ARG A 130 6.62 -13.76 5.62
N TRP A 131 5.86 -14.38 6.50
CA TRP A 131 6.31 -14.81 7.80
C TRP A 131 5.57 -16.07 8.21
N LYS A 132 6.32 -17.18 8.39
CA LYS A 132 5.76 -18.51 8.63
C LYS A 132 4.74 -18.87 7.54
N GLU A 133 3.53 -19.26 7.95
CA GLU A 133 2.41 -19.67 7.10
C GLU A 133 1.58 -18.49 6.56
N ALA A 134 1.91 -17.27 6.97
CA ALA A 134 1.17 -16.07 6.57
C ALA A 134 1.91 -15.27 5.51
N SER A 135 1.16 -14.73 4.56
CA SER A 135 1.65 -13.70 3.65
C SER A 135 0.71 -12.49 3.60
N MET A 136 1.28 -11.35 3.24
CA MET A 136 0.53 -10.14 2.93
C MET A 136 1.09 -9.55 1.65
N THR A 137 0.24 -9.39 0.65
CA THR A 137 0.64 -8.95 -0.68
C THR A 137 -0.14 -7.71 -1.08
N LEU A 138 0.58 -6.67 -1.48
CA LEU A 138 0.06 -5.49 -2.14
C LEU A 138 0.23 -5.65 -3.65
N TRP A 139 -0.84 -5.47 -4.38
CA TRP A 139 -0.88 -5.38 -5.83
C TRP A 139 -1.24 -3.95 -6.22
N ILE A 140 -0.46 -3.33 -7.10
CA ILE A 140 -0.76 -2.00 -7.67
C ILE A 140 -0.75 -2.13 -9.19
N ASN A 141 -1.88 -1.80 -9.81
CA ASN A 141 -2.01 -1.74 -11.25
C ASN A 141 -1.69 -0.32 -11.74
N GLU A 142 -0.45 -0.10 -12.19
CA GLU A 142 -0.01 1.20 -12.74
C GLU A 142 -0.41 1.38 -14.22
N THR A 143 -1.02 0.36 -14.86
CA THR A 143 -1.39 0.39 -16.28
C THR A 143 -2.72 1.10 -16.54
N ASP A 144 -3.02 1.37 -17.81
CA ASP A 144 -4.28 1.97 -18.24
C ASP A 144 -5.36 0.93 -18.57
N SER A 145 -5.12 -0.35 -18.26
CA SER A 145 -6.05 -1.46 -18.49
C SER A 145 -6.30 -2.26 -17.23
N GLU A 146 -7.43 -2.96 -17.19
CA GLU A 146 -7.73 -3.94 -16.13
C GLU A 146 -6.71 -5.08 -16.16
N LYS A 147 -6.33 -5.59 -14.99
CA LYS A 147 -5.39 -6.69 -14.80
C LYS A 147 -5.97 -7.77 -13.92
N GLU A 148 -5.66 -9.00 -14.27
CA GLU A 148 -6.05 -10.17 -13.51
C GLU A 148 -4.95 -10.55 -12.52
N ILE A 149 -5.35 -10.78 -11.26
CA ILE A 149 -4.52 -11.38 -10.20
C ILE A 149 -4.94 -12.85 -10.13
N VAL A 150 -4.01 -13.75 -10.43
CA VAL A 150 -4.24 -15.20 -10.39
C VAL A 150 -3.54 -15.80 -9.17
N PHE A 151 -4.26 -16.57 -8.39
CA PHE A 151 -3.74 -17.26 -7.21
C PHE A 151 -3.37 -18.71 -7.56
N SER A 152 -2.15 -19.10 -7.23
CA SER A 152 -1.61 -20.42 -7.59
C SER A 152 -1.92 -21.52 -6.58
N GLN A 153 -2.49 -21.22 -5.42
CA GLN A 153 -2.78 -22.19 -4.35
C GLN A 153 -4.19 -22.03 -3.82
N ASN A 154 -4.97 -23.13 -3.86
CA ASN A 154 -6.37 -23.14 -3.45
C ASN A 154 -6.59 -23.39 -1.96
N ASP A 155 -5.57 -23.84 -1.21
CA ASP A 155 -5.70 -24.25 0.20
C ASP A 155 -5.41 -23.11 1.20
N MET A 156 -5.26 -21.88 0.72
CA MET A 156 -5.02 -20.71 1.57
C MET A 156 -6.29 -19.93 1.83
N GLN A 157 -6.54 -19.60 3.09
CA GLN A 157 -7.58 -18.64 3.44
C GLN A 157 -7.10 -17.22 3.08
N ARG A 158 -7.86 -16.54 2.21
CA ARG A 158 -7.57 -15.19 1.72
C ARG A 158 -8.54 -14.19 2.30
N SER A 159 -8.03 -13.02 2.70
CA SER A 159 -8.83 -11.89 3.15
C SER A 159 -8.36 -10.62 2.46
N ILE A 160 -9.31 -9.88 1.87
CA ILE A 160 -9.03 -8.54 1.33
C ILE A 160 -9.05 -7.58 2.52
N LEU A 161 -7.91 -6.94 2.80
CA LEU A 161 -7.80 -6.01 3.92
C LEU A 161 -8.22 -4.60 3.53
N ILE A 162 -7.80 -4.18 2.33
CA ILE A 162 -8.15 -2.88 1.75
C ILE A 162 -8.05 -2.97 0.24
N GLU A 163 -8.92 -2.25 -0.46
CA GLU A 163 -8.92 -2.21 -1.92
C GLU A 163 -9.34 -0.84 -2.46
N ASN A 164 -8.87 -0.55 -3.65
CA ASN A 164 -9.45 0.46 -4.50
C ASN A 164 -9.37 0.00 -5.97
N GLY A 165 -10.54 -0.10 -6.60
CA GLY A 165 -10.63 -0.50 -8.00
C GLY A 165 -10.77 -2.01 -8.25
N LEU A 166 -11.15 -2.83 -7.25
CA LEU A 166 -11.62 -4.18 -7.56
C LEU A 166 -12.94 -4.13 -8.36
N ASN A 167 -13.03 -5.00 -9.37
CA ASN A 167 -14.26 -5.12 -10.14
C ASN A 167 -15.42 -5.54 -9.23
N PRO A 168 -16.63 -4.92 -9.34
CA PRO A 168 -17.78 -5.22 -8.48
C PRO A 168 -18.18 -6.69 -8.45
N VAL A 169 -17.94 -7.46 -9.54
CA VAL A 169 -18.16 -8.91 -9.58
C VAL A 169 -17.27 -9.64 -8.57
N ASN A 170 -16.13 -9.04 -8.20
CA ASN A 170 -15.15 -9.59 -7.27
C ASN A 170 -15.17 -8.91 -5.90
N LYS A 171 -16.02 -7.89 -5.70
CA LYS A 171 -16.13 -7.21 -4.41
C LYS A 171 -16.66 -8.15 -3.35
N SER A 172 -15.78 -8.54 -2.43
CA SER A 172 -16.16 -8.94 -1.08
C SER A 172 -16.05 -7.70 -0.19
N ALA A 173 -16.83 -7.59 0.87
CA ALA A 173 -16.61 -6.52 1.83
C ALA A 173 -15.16 -6.59 2.37
N GLU A 174 -14.54 -5.44 2.63
CA GLU A 174 -13.19 -5.38 3.24
C GLU A 174 -13.17 -6.22 4.51
N GLY A 175 -12.11 -7.00 4.71
CA GLY A 175 -11.99 -7.95 5.83
C GLY A 175 -12.69 -9.30 5.61
N THR A 176 -13.32 -9.54 4.45
CA THR A 176 -14.05 -10.79 4.18
C THR A 176 -13.12 -11.82 3.52
N VAL A 177 -13.36 -13.09 3.83
CA VAL A 177 -12.67 -14.22 3.18
C VAL A 177 -13.00 -14.24 1.68
N CYS A 178 -11.96 -14.23 0.87
CA CYS A 178 -12.06 -14.33 -0.59
C CYS A 178 -11.71 -15.76 -1.03
N ASN A 179 -12.69 -16.52 -1.47
CA ASN A 179 -12.51 -17.89 -1.93
C ASN A 179 -12.41 -18.01 -3.46
N ARG A 180 -12.01 -16.93 -4.15
CA ARG A 180 -11.90 -16.91 -5.60
C ARG A 180 -10.48 -17.22 -6.06
N ASP A 181 -10.36 -17.87 -7.21
CA ASP A 181 -9.08 -18.22 -7.82
C ASP A 181 -8.42 -17.02 -8.53
N ASN A 182 -9.19 -15.99 -8.84
CA ASN A 182 -8.72 -14.79 -9.50
C ASN A 182 -9.52 -13.55 -9.09
N LEU A 183 -8.87 -12.39 -9.19
CA LEU A 183 -9.45 -11.06 -8.99
C LEU A 183 -9.12 -10.16 -10.19
N LEU A 184 -10.04 -9.30 -10.57
CA LEU A 184 -9.83 -8.27 -11.59
C LEU A 184 -9.62 -6.92 -10.92
N LEU A 185 -8.45 -6.33 -11.14
CA LEU A 185 -8.04 -5.04 -10.61
C LEU A 185 -8.07 -3.99 -11.73
N LYS A 186 -8.89 -2.97 -11.57
CA LYS A 186 -9.02 -1.87 -12.54
C LYS A 186 -7.70 -1.14 -12.77
N SER A 187 -7.64 -0.40 -13.87
CA SER A 187 -6.61 0.60 -14.13
C SER A 187 -6.41 1.49 -12.91
N LYS A 188 -5.14 1.75 -12.54
CA LYS A 188 -4.73 2.58 -11.39
C LYS A 188 -5.24 2.12 -10.03
N GLY A 189 -5.81 0.89 -9.95
CA GLY A 189 -6.29 0.31 -8.70
C GLY A 189 -5.19 -0.33 -7.86
N PHE A 190 -5.49 -0.59 -6.60
CA PHE A 190 -4.66 -1.39 -5.71
C PHE A 190 -5.49 -2.30 -4.80
N VAL A 191 -4.86 -3.34 -4.28
CA VAL A 191 -5.46 -4.24 -3.28
C VAL A 191 -4.40 -4.81 -2.37
N VAL A 192 -4.71 -4.93 -1.08
CA VAL A 192 -3.90 -5.67 -0.10
C VAL A 192 -4.65 -6.92 0.31
N ILE A 193 -4.00 -8.05 0.13
CA ILE A 193 -4.55 -9.38 0.43
C ILE A 193 -3.68 -10.04 1.49
N LYS A 194 -4.31 -10.53 2.55
CA LYS A 194 -3.70 -11.39 3.55
C LYS A 194 -4.06 -12.85 3.24
N GLU A 195 -3.06 -13.71 3.23
CA GLU A 195 -3.22 -15.15 3.05
C GLU A 195 -2.67 -15.87 4.28
N ILE A 196 -3.38 -16.90 4.73
CA ILE A 196 -2.96 -17.77 5.84
C ILE A 196 -3.09 -19.20 5.34
N GLY A 197 -2.00 -19.99 5.40
CA GLY A 197 -2.01 -21.41 5.08
C GLY A 197 -2.99 -22.15 5.98
N GLY A 198 -3.78 -23.07 5.40
CA GLY A 198 -4.57 -24.00 6.18
C GLY A 198 -3.64 -24.87 7.03
N GLN A 199 -3.95 -25.05 8.30
CA GLN A 199 -3.30 -26.10 9.11
C GLN A 199 -3.63 -27.45 8.44
N ILE A 200 -2.56 -28.18 8.04
CA ILE A 200 -2.66 -29.60 7.71
C ILE A 200 -2.89 -30.37 9.00
#